data_e0f9be71ac4a731ffc34c77f58404099
#
_entry.id   e0f9be71ac4a731ffc34c77f58404099
#
_cell.length_a   1.000
_cell.length_b   1.000
_cell.length_c   1.000
_cell.angle_alpha   90.00
_cell.angle_beta   90.00
_cell.angle_gamma   90.00
#
_symmetry.space_group_name_H-M   'P 1'
#
loop_
_entity.id
_entity.type
_entity.pdbx_description
1 polymer ?
#
loop_
_entity_poly.entity_id
_entity_poly.type
_entity_poly.pdbx_seq_one_letter_code
_entity_poly.pdbx_strand_id
1 'polypeptide(L)'
;MGDGSEVAKEASDVVILNNSLTSIEKAVLFGRTMTKSVQKFIIFQLAVNVSVIAISLLSPIFNWNEPFTIVQILWINLIMDTLAALAFGEEPPLEEYMKEKPAGKYDDILTGYMKSQIGLAGAFITLTSLGLFTNFMGMRDFFIGNAQEDIVRTFIFTFFVYTVIFNGLNTRSTHFNVLKNISLNKKFIYVMGSIAIVQSLLIQFGGKVFSTVPMDLKHFFMALALSAVIIPLDIFRKWIINLKNGK
;
A
#
# COMPACT_ATOMS: atom_id res chain seq x y z
N MET A 1 -0.04 -37.56 -9.89
CA MET A 1 -1.36 -38.08 -9.46
C MET A 1 -1.15 -38.91 -8.20
N GLY A 2 -2.12 -38.96 -7.27
CA GLY A 2 -1.99 -39.67 -5.99
C GLY A 2 -1.70 -41.15 -6.11
N ASP A 3 -2.17 -41.78 -7.19
CA ASP A 3 -1.95 -43.19 -7.49
C ASP A 3 -0.66 -43.45 -8.31
N GLY A 4 0.17 -42.41 -8.51
CA GLY A 4 1.47 -42.59 -9.17
C GLY A 4 2.47 -43.36 -8.32
N SER A 5 3.51 -43.92 -8.98
CA SER A 5 4.61 -44.58 -8.26
C SER A 5 5.32 -43.61 -7.35
N GLU A 6 5.96 -44.08 -6.27
CA GLU A 6 6.72 -43.24 -5.34
C GLU A 6 7.82 -42.46 -6.06
N VAL A 7 8.50 -43.02 -7.03
CA VAL A 7 9.51 -42.38 -7.87
C VAL A 7 8.90 -41.18 -8.64
N ALA A 8 7.68 -41.34 -9.19
CA ALA A 8 7.00 -40.25 -9.89
C ALA A 8 6.55 -39.14 -8.95
N LYS A 9 6.16 -39.47 -7.72
CA LYS A 9 5.81 -38.49 -6.69
C LYS A 9 7.04 -37.69 -6.24
N GLU A 10 8.17 -38.37 -5.98
CA GLU A 10 9.42 -37.74 -5.61
C GLU A 10 9.99 -36.81 -6.69
N ALA A 11 9.79 -37.16 -7.97
CA ALA A 11 10.23 -36.33 -9.10
C ALA A 11 9.28 -35.17 -9.45
N SER A 12 8.12 -35.05 -8.78
CA SER A 12 7.13 -34.03 -9.08
C SER A 12 7.16 -32.88 -8.08
N ASP A 13 6.98 -31.64 -8.56
CA ASP A 13 6.84 -30.47 -7.71
C ASP A 13 5.47 -30.40 -7.00
N VAL A 14 4.42 -31.04 -7.58
CA VAL A 14 3.06 -31.05 -7.04
C VAL A 14 2.42 -32.44 -7.23
N VAL A 15 1.85 -32.97 -6.15
CA VAL A 15 1.11 -34.22 -6.15
C VAL A 15 -0.38 -33.97 -5.97
N ILE A 16 -1.20 -34.44 -6.95
CA ILE A 16 -2.66 -34.29 -6.89
C ILE A 16 -3.24 -35.56 -6.27
N LEU A 17 -3.83 -35.43 -5.08
CA LEU A 17 -4.28 -36.55 -4.26
C LEU A 17 -5.55 -37.23 -4.79
N ASN A 18 -6.46 -36.50 -5.40
CA ASN A 18 -7.78 -36.96 -5.80
C ASN A 18 -7.90 -37.29 -7.31
N ASN A 19 -6.80 -37.25 -8.08
CA ASN A 19 -6.73 -37.52 -9.52
C ASN A 19 -7.74 -36.74 -10.39
N SER A 20 -8.20 -35.57 -9.91
CA SER A 20 -9.20 -34.76 -10.58
C SER A 20 -8.58 -33.61 -11.37
N LEU A 21 -9.02 -33.42 -12.62
CA LEU A 21 -8.65 -32.25 -13.44
C LEU A 21 -9.07 -30.92 -12.80
N THR A 22 -10.19 -30.88 -12.06
CA THR A 22 -10.63 -29.70 -11.35
C THR A 22 -9.66 -29.29 -10.24
N SER A 23 -8.89 -30.21 -9.68
CA SER A 23 -7.84 -29.92 -8.71
C SER A 23 -6.63 -29.25 -9.35
N ILE A 24 -6.31 -29.61 -10.61
CA ILE A 24 -5.27 -28.91 -11.38
C ILE A 24 -5.69 -27.46 -11.64
N GLU A 25 -6.93 -27.27 -12.11
CA GLU A 25 -7.50 -25.93 -12.34
C GLU A 25 -7.45 -25.06 -11.09
N LYS A 26 -7.91 -25.62 -9.96
CA LYS A 26 -7.84 -24.92 -8.66
C LYS A 26 -6.41 -24.60 -8.25
N ALA A 27 -5.47 -25.54 -8.41
CA ALA A 27 -4.06 -25.32 -8.09
C ALA A 27 -3.48 -24.16 -8.91
N VAL A 28 -3.79 -24.10 -10.21
CA VAL A 28 -3.37 -22.99 -11.09
C VAL A 28 -4.00 -21.67 -10.62
N LEU A 29 -5.30 -21.65 -10.33
CA LEU A 29 -6.00 -20.45 -9.84
C LEU A 29 -5.39 -19.95 -8.54
N PHE A 30 -5.12 -20.82 -7.57
CA PHE A 30 -4.48 -20.45 -6.31
C PHE A 30 -3.05 -19.95 -6.52
N GLY A 31 -2.24 -20.60 -7.36
CA GLY A 31 -0.89 -20.13 -7.68
C GLY A 31 -0.87 -18.74 -8.29
N ARG A 32 -1.80 -18.46 -9.23
CA ARG A 32 -1.97 -17.13 -9.81
C ARG A 32 -2.42 -16.08 -8.78
N THR A 33 -3.34 -16.48 -7.89
CA THR A 33 -3.80 -15.60 -6.79
C THR A 33 -2.65 -15.25 -5.85
N MET A 34 -1.82 -16.23 -5.47
CA MET A 34 -0.62 -15.98 -4.64
C MET A 34 0.34 -15.00 -5.31
N THR A 35 0.62 -15.18 -6.60
CA THR A 35 1.47 -14.24 -7.37
C THR A 35 0.89 -12.82 -7.33
N LYS A 36 -0.43 -12.67 -7.53
CA LYS A 36 -1.10 -11.36 -7.45
C LYS A 36 -1.02 -10.75 -6.05
N SER A 37 -1.21 -11.55 -5.00
CA SER A 37 -1.09 -11.12 -3.62
C SER A 37 0.31 -10.58 -3.32
N VAL A 38 1.34 -11.32 -3.72
CA VAL A 38 2.74 -10.90 -3.57
C VAL A 38 3.01 -9.61 -4.35
N GLN A 39 2.55 -9.51 -5.60
CA GLN A 39 2.72 -8.29 -6.39
C GLN A 39 2.06 -7.07 -5.73
N LYS A 40 0.83 -7.21 -5.22
CA LYS A 40 0.12 -6.14 -4.49
C LYS A 40 0.87 -5.71 -3.24
N PHE A 41 1.36 -6.67 -2.46
CA PHE A 41 2.16 -6.38 -1.28
C PHE A 41 3.47 -5.65 -1.63
N ILE A 42 4.18 -6.08 -2.67
CA ILE A 42 5.40 -5.42 -3.15
C ILE A 42 5.13 -3.97 -3.58
N ILE A 43 4.04 -3.71 -4.33
CA ILE A 43 3.66 -2.35 -4.69
C ILE A 43 3.45 -1.48 -3.45
N PHE A 44 2.69 -1.99 -2.50
CA PHE A 44 2.39 -1.28 -1.25
C PHE A 44 3.67 -0.96 -0.49
N GLN A 45 4.49 -1.96 -0.22
CA GLN A 45 5.72 -1.83 0.57
C GLN A 45 6.77 -0.94 -0.10
N LEU A 46 6.99 -1.11 -1.41
CA LEU A 46 7.95 -0.27 -2.12
C LEU A 46 7.51 1.20 -2.19
N ALA A 47 6.21 1.47 -2.32
CA ALA A 47 5.71 2.84 -2.28
C ALA A 47 6.00 3.50 -0.92
N VAL A 48 5.79 2.78 0.18
CA VAL A 48 6.09 3.24 1.55
C VAL A 48 7.59 3.50 1.71
N ASN A 49 8.42 2.49 1.41
CA ASN A 49 9.86 2.55 1.62
C ASN A 49 10.52 3.65 0.78
N VAL A 50 10.15 3.75 -0.50
CA VAL A 50 10.66 4.83 -1.38
C VAL A 50 10.30 6.20 -0.82
N SER A 51 9.08 6.37 -0.30
CA SER A 51 8.64 7.63 0.30
C SER A 51 9.42 7.97 1.57
N VAL A 52 9.57 7.02 2.50
CA VAL A 52 10.33 7.22 3.75
C VAL A 52 11.77 7.59 3.45
N ILE A 53 12.43 6.83 2.56
CA ILE A 53 13.82 7.08 2.16
C ILE A 53 13.96 8.45 1.49
N ALA A 54 13.06 8.77 0.53
CA ALA A 54 13.13 10.04 -0.18
C ALA A 54 12.91 11.24 0.76
N ILE A 55 11.93 11.17 1.67
CA ILE A 55 11.70 12.22 2.66
C ILE A 55 12.91 12.35 3.60
N SER A 56 13.47 11.24 4.09
CA SER A 56 14.62 11.25 5.00
C SER A 56 15.90 11.79 4.34
N LEU A 57 16.11 11.51 3.05
CA LEU A 57 17.27 12.02 2.31
C LEU A 57 17.13 13.49 1.91
N LEU A 58 15.91 13.94 1.59
CA LEU A 58 15.68 15.29 1.08
C LEU A 58 15.45 16.30 2.20
N SER A 59 14.88 15.89 3.34
CA SER A 59 14.55 16.82 4.43
C SER A 59 15.74 17.60 4.98
N PRO A 60 16.97 17.04 5.14
CA PRO A 60 18.11 17.82 5.62
C PRO A 60 18.53 18.94 4.65
N ILE A 61 18.30 18.77 3.33
CA ILE A 61 18.58 19.81 2.32
C ILE A 61 17.76 21.07 2.58
N PHE A 62 16.57 20.91 3.18
CA PHE A 62 15.66 21.99 3.55
C PHE A 62 15.75 22.39 5.02
N ASN A 63 16.86 22.03 5.70
CA ASN A 63 17.09 22.29 7.14
C ASN A 63 16.04 21.65 8.07
N TRP A 64 15.45 20.53 7.65
CA TRP A 64 14.56 19.72 8.47
C TRP A 64 15.31 18.49 8.97
N ASN A 65 15.63 18.49 10.25
CA ASN A 65 16.22 17.34 10.91
C ASN A 65 15.09 16.43 11.41
N GLU A 66 15.25 15.12 11.18
CA GLU A 66 14.35 14.07 11.68
C GLU A 66 12.87 14.27 11.29
N PRO A 67 12.50 14.12 10.00
CA PRO A 67 11.12 14.22 9.54
C PRO A 67 10.20 13.18 10.19
N PHE A 68 10.75 12.00 10.50
CA PHE A 68 10.11 10.94 11.27
C PHE A 68 11.03 10.46 12.37
N THR A 69 10.49 10.20 13.56
CA THR A 69 11.23 9.57 14.65
C THR A 69 11.46 8.09 14.38
N ILE A 70 12.46 7.49 15.04
CA ILE A 70 12.74 6.07 14.94
C ILE A 70 11.50 5.22 15.27
N VAL A 71 10.73 5.63 16.28
CA VAL A 71 9.50 4.93 16.70
C VAL A 71 8.43 5.01 15.62
N GLN A 72 8.26 6.16 14.96
CA GLN A 72 7.34 6.31 13.83
C GLN A 72 7.75 5.43 12.62
N ILE A 73 9.05 5.38 12.31
CA ILE A 73 9.59 4.51 11.25
C ILE A 73 9.38 3.04 11.59
N LEU A 74 9.60 2.63 12.85
CA LEU A 74 9.32 1.27 13.30
C LEU A 74 7.82 0.93 13.22
N TRP A 75 6.93 1.86 13.56
CA TRP A 75 5.50 1.68 13.40
C TRP A 75 5.14 1.44 11.93
N ILE A 76 5.65 2.26 11.03
CA ILE A 76 5.39 2.15 9.59
C ILE A 76 5.93 0.83 9.04
N ASN A 77 7.22 0.57 9.21
CA ASN A 77 7.91 -0.53 8.52
C ASN A 77 7.78 -1.89 9.22
N LEU A 78 7.57 -1.93 10.53
CA LEU A 78 7.46 -3.20 11.23
C LEU A 78 6.00 -3.61 11.41
N ILE A 79 5.19 -2.74 11.99
CA ILE A 79 3.81 -3.10 12.36
C ILE A 79 2.87 -3.00 11.16
N MET A 80 2.89 -1.86 10.46
CA MET A 80 2.00 -1.67 9.31
C MET A 80 2.32 -2.63 8.15
N ASP A 81 3.61 -2.85 7.83
CA ASP A 81 4.02 -3.76 6.75
C ASP A 81 3.63 -5.20 7.07
N THR A 82 3.80 -5.64 8.32
CA THR A 82 3.38 -6.99 8.75
C THR A 82 1.87 -7.16 8.62
N LEU A 83 1.10 -6.18 9.08
CA LEU A 83 -0.36 -6.21 8.96
C LEU A 83 -0.81 -6.13 7.50
N ALA A 84 -0.15 -5.31 6.67
CA ALA A 84 -0.42 -5.22 5.24
C ALA A 84 -0.12 -6.53 4.51
N ALA A 85 0.99 -7.22 4.85
CA ALA A 85 1.30 -8.53 4.31
C ALA A 85 0.17 -9.53 4.59
N LEU A 86 -0.37 -9.53 5.81
CA LEU A 86 -1.52 -10.36 6.17
C LEU A 86 -2.78 -9.97 5.37
N ALA A 87 -3.03 -8.67 5.20
CA ALA A 87 -4.19 -8.18 4.46
C ALA A 87 -4.17 -8.57 2.98
N PHE A 88 -3.00 -8.45 2.32
CA PHE A 88 -2.83 -8.81 0.91
C PHE A 88 -2.67 -10.32 0.70
N GLY A 89 -2.15 -11.05 1.69
CA GLY A 89 -1.98 -12.50 1.62
C GLY A 89 -3.29 -13.29 1.56
N GLU A 90 -4.38 -12.71 2.03
CA GLU A 90 -5.72 -13.32 2.07
C GLU A 90 -6.61 -12.88 0.87
N GLU A 91 -5.98 -12.52 -0.24
CA GLU A 91 -6.72 -12.20 -1.47
C GLU A 91 -7.55 -13.40 -1.94
N PRO A 92 -8.85 -13.23 -2.21
CA PRO A 92 -9.69 -14.32 -2.69
C PRO A 92 -9.29 -14.72 -4.11
N PRO A 93 -9.38 -16.03 -4.47
CA PRO A 93 -9.13 -16.49 -5.82
C PRO A 93 -10.23 -15.93 -6.75
N LEU A 94 -9.83 -15.13 -7.73
CA LEU A 94 -10.74 -14.54 -8.71
C LEU A 94 -10.58 -15.25 -10.05
N GLU A 95 -11.69 -15.69 -10.64
CA GLU A 95 -11.70 -16.36 -11.95
C GLU A 95 -11.10 -15.50 -13.07
N GLU A 96 -11.09 -14.16 -12.90
CA GLU A 96 -10.46 -13.25 -13.86
C GLU A 96 -8.95 -13.53 -14.02
N TYR A 97 -8.28 -14.06 -13.00
CA TYR A 97 -6.87 -14.42 -13.07
C TYR A 97 -6.59 -15.59 -14.01
N MET A 98 -7.58 -16.47 -14.25
CA MET A 98 -7.46 -17.56 -15.21
C MET A 98 -7.43 -17.10 -16.67
N LYS A 99 -7.96 -15.89 -16.95
CA LYS A 99 -7.96 -15.30 -18.30
C LYS A 99 -6.64 -14.63 -18.67
N GLU A 100 -5.74 -14.44 -17.70
CA GLU A 100 -4.43 -13.86 -17.96
C GLU A 100 -3.49 -14.88 -18.60
N LYS A 101 -2.52 -14.38 -19.38
CA LYS A 101 -1.46 -15.24 -19.93
C LYS A 101 -0.63 -15.82 -18.79
N PRO A 102 -0.12 -17.06 -18.93
CA PRO A 102 0.83 -17.62 -17.96
C PRO A 102 2.06 -16.72 -17.85
N ALA A 103 2.55 -16.52 -16.61
CA ALA A 103 3.82 -15.84 -16.40
C ALA A 103 4.98 -16.74 -16.88
N GLY A 104 5.92 -16.18 -17.61
CA GLY A 104 7.13 -16.87 -18.02
C GLY A 104 8.09 -17.05 -16.82
N LYS A 105 8.89 -18.11 -16.88
CA LYS A 105 9.88 -18.41 -15.81
C LYS A 105 10.86 -17.27 -15.53
N TYR A 106 11.11 -16.43 -16.51
CA TYR A 106 12.08 -15.31 -16.46
C TYR A 106 11.41 -13.92 -16.52
N ASP A 107 10.08 -13.87 -16.38
CA ASP A 107 9.38 -12.60 -16.38
C ASP A 107 9.73 -11.79 -15.13
N ASP A 108 9.94 -10.48 -15.29
CA ASP A 108 10.17 -9.57 -14.18
C ASP A 108 8.97 -9.56 -13.22
N ILE A 109 9.24 -9.71 -11.93
CA ILE A 109 8.21 -9.56 -10.88
C ILE A 109 7.63 -8.15 -10.91
N LEU A 110 8.49 -7.13 -11.11
CA LEU A 110 8.11 -5.72 -11.17
C LEU A 110 7.71 -5.31 -12.58
N THR A 111 6.43 -5.41 -12.88
CA THR A 111 5.88 -4.96 -14.18
C THR A 111 5.92 -3.44 -14.33
N GLY A 112 5.84 -2.94 -15.58
CA GLY A 112 5.75 -1.50 -15.85
C GLY A 112 4.56 -0.83 -15.16
N TYR A 113 3.43 -1.55 -15.03
CA TYR A 113 2.25 -1.11 -14.26
C TYR A 113 2.60 -0.88 -12.79
N MET A 114 3.29 -1.85 -12.16
CA MET A 114 3.72 -1.75 -10.75
C MET A 114 4.68 -0.58 -10.55
N LYS A 115 5.71 -0.45 -11.40
CA LYS A 115 6.68 0.66 -11.36
C LYS A 115 5.99 2.02 -11.42
N SER A 116 4.99 2.18 -12.30
CA SER A 116 4.23 3.44 -12.41
C SER A 116 3.39 3.74 -11.17
N GLN A 117 2.82 2.73 -10.51
CA GLN A 117 2.04 2.91 -9.29
C GLN A 117 2.92 3.26 -8.10
N ILE A 118 4.05 2.56 -7.94
CA ILE A 118 5.05 2.85 -6.91
C ILE A 118 5.58 4.28 -7.08
N GLY A 119 5.93 4.67 -8.32
CA GLY A 119 6.42 6.01 -8.63
C GLY A 119 5.40 7.10 -8.34
N LEU A 120 4.12 6.90 -8.72
CA LEU A 120 3.07 7.87 -8.43
C LEU A 120 2.86 8.05 -6.92
N ALA A 121 2.67 6.94 -6.19
CA ALA A 121 2.43 6.98 -4.77
C ALA A 121 3.64 7.55 -4.01
N GLY A 122 4.85 7.09 -4.34
CA GLY A 122 6.08 7.58 -3.75
C GLY A 122 6.30 9.08 -4.01
N ALA A 123 6.09 9.53 -5.23
CA ALA A 123 6.20 10.96 -5.57
C ALA A 123 5.15 11.80 -4.86
N PHE A 124 3.87 11.36 -4.84
CA PHE A 124 2.81 12.10 -4.16
C PHE A 124 3.09 12.26 -2.68
N ILE A 125 3.42 11.17 -1.98
CA ILE A 125 3.70 11.19 -0.54
C ILE A 125 4.93 12.09 -0.26
N THR A 126 6.01 11.91 -1.01
CA THR A 126 7.25 12.66 -0.81
C THR A 126 7.08 14.15 -1.07
N LEU A 127 6.53 14.51 -2.25
CA LEU A 127 6.37 15.91 -2.64
C LEU A 127 5.40 16.67 -1.72
N THR A 128 4.30 16.02 -1.34
CA THR A 128 3.34 16.63 -0.41
C THR A 128 3.94 16.80 0.98
N SER A 129 4.65 15.80 1.51
CA SER A 129 5.32 15.91 2.80
C SER A 129 6.37 17.02 2.80
N LEU A 130 7.23 17.07 1.79
CA LEU A 130 8.23 18.15 1.65
C LEU A 130 7.56 19.52 1.46
N GLY A 131 6.48 19.60 0.69
CA GLY A 131 5.71 20.83 0.52
C GLY A 131 5.12 21.35 1.81
N LEU A 132 4.62 20.47 2.68
CA LEU A 132 4.13 20.82 4.01
C LEU A 132 5.28 21.22 4.93
N PHE A 133 6.41 20.53 4.90
CA PHE A 133 7.60 20.87 5.69
C PHE A 133 8.16 22.25 5.32
N THR A 134 8.35 22.52 4.03
CA THR A 134 8.96 23.75 3.53
C THR A 134 7.98 24.91 3.39
N ASN A 135 6.70 24.69 3.66
CA ASN A 135 5.61 25.63 3.36
C ASN A 135 5.60 26.09 1.89
N PHE A 136 5.95 25.16 0.98
CA PHE A 136 6.00 25.47 -0.44
C PHE A 136 4.65 25.97 -0.94
N MET A 137 4.63 27.14 -1.58
CA MET A 137 3.41 27.83 -2.06
C MET A 137 2.33 28.06 -0.98
N GLY A 138 2.71 28.20 0.30
CA GLY A 138 1.74 28.38 1.38
C GLY A 138 0.95 27.12 1.75
N MET A 139 1.42 25.95 1.34
CA MET A 139 0.71 24.70 1.53
C MET A 139 0.49 24.36 3.01
N ARG A 140 1.50 24.58 3.86
CA ARG A 140 1.38 24.39 5.29
C ARG A 140 0.36 25.36 5.89
N ASP A 141 0.43 26.63 5.52
CA ASP A 141 -0.47 27.68 6.04
C ASP A 141 -1.92 27.40 5.66
N PHE A 142 -2.17 26.84 4.46
CA PHE A 142 -3.51 26.46 4.01
C PHE A 142 -4.09 25.30 4.82
N PHE A 143 -3.31 24.23 5.06
CA PHE A 143 -3.80 23.02 5.73
C PHE A 143 -3.68 23.10 7.26
N ILE A 144 -2.67 23.78 7.79
CA ILE A 144 -2.32 23.72 9.21
C ILE A 144 -2.37 25.12 9.84
N GLY A 145 -2.25 26.19 9.03
CA GLY A 145 -2.15 27.55 9.52
C GLY A 145 -0.84 27.81 10.26
N ASN A 146 -0.85 28.82 11.13
CA ASN A 146 0.31 29.19 11.97
C ASN A 146 0.43 28.28 13.21
N ALA A 147 0.37 26.95 13.01
CA ALA A 147 0.48 26.00 14.10
C ALA A 147 1.93 25.79 14.54
N GLN A 148 2.10 25.34 15.79
CA GLN A 148 3.40 24.95 16.33
C GLN A 148 4.01 23.80 15.53
N GLU A 149 5.34 23.71 15.51
CA GLU A 149 6.08 22.71 14.74
C GLU A 149 5.67 21.26 15.05
N ASP A 150 5.36 20.96 16.31
CA ASP A 150 4.91 19.63 16.74
C ASP A 150 3.57 19.23 16.12
N ILE A 151 2.67 20.20 15.90
CA ILE A 151 1.40 19.95 15.19
C ILE A 151 1.67 19.67 13.71
N VAL A 152 2.61 20.40 13.09
CA VAL A 152 3.01 20.17 11.69
C VAL A 152 3.58 18.76 11.53
N ARG A 153 4.49 18.33 12.41
CA ARG A 153 5.06 16.98 12.41
C ARG A 153 3.98 15.91 12.57
N THR A 154 3.07 16.11 13.53
CA THR A 154 1.95 15.18 13.76
C THR A 154 1.02 15.12 12.54
N PHE A 155 0.74 16.26 11.90
CA PHE A 155 -0.07 16.33 10.69
C PHE A 155 0.57 15.55 9.54
N ILE A 156 1.88 15.74 9.31
CA ILE A 156 2.60 15.04 8.23
C ILE A 156 2.67 13.54 8.49
N PHE A 157 2.90 13.11 9.74
CA PHE A 157 2.85 11.71 10.10
C PHE A 157 1.44 11.11 9.88
N THR A 158 0.39 11.85 10.24
CA THR A 158 -1.00 11.48 9.97
C THR A 158 -1.28 11.36 8.49
N PHE A 159 -0.92 12.39 7.71
CA PHE A 159 -1.04 12.40 6.26
C PHE A 159 -0.33 11.19 5.63
N PHE A 160 0.91 10.92 6.04
CA PHE A 160 1.70 9.81 5.52
C PHE A 160 0.98 8.48 5.72
N VAL A 161 0.62 8.16 6.96
CA VAL A 161 0.00 6.85 7.28
C VAL A 161 -1.36 6.68 6.60
N TYR A 162 -2.21 7.71 6.60
CA TYR A 162 -3.51 7.61 5.94
C TYR A 162 -3.38 7.55 4.41
N THR A 163 -2.40 8.22 3.81
CA THR A 163 -2.12 8.08 2.37
C THR A 163 -1.70 6.64 2.05
N VAL A 164 -0.90 6.01 2.88
CA VAL A 164 -0.52 4.61 2.74
C VAL A 164 -1.74 3.69 2.84
N ILE A 165 -2.65 3.92 3.79
CA ILE A 165 -3.90 3.15 3.92
C ILE A 165 -4.77 3.30 2.66
N PHE A 166 -4.97 4.52 2.16
CA PHE A 166 -5.73 4.77 0.93
C PHE A 166 -5.04 4.21 -0.32
N ASN A 167 -3.71 4.26 -0.37
CA ASN A 167 -2.96 3.61 -1.45
C ASN A 167 -3.08 2.08 -1.39
N GLY A 168 -3.28 1.49 -0.22
CA GLY A 168 -3.61 0.07 -0.06
C GLY A 168 -4.91 -0.30 -0.80
N LEU A 169 -5.94 0.54 -0.78
CA LEU A 169 -7.17 0.36 -1.55
C LEU A 169 -6.89 0.40 -3.06
N ASN A 170 -6.07 1.36 -3.53
CA ASN A 170 -5.66 1.47 -4.92
C ASN A 170 -4.89 0.24 -5.40
N THR A 171 -4.00 -0.27 -4.54
CA THR A 171 -3.14 -1.42 -4.83
C THR A 171 -3.93 -2.72 -4.89
N ARG A 172 -4.96 -2.85 -4.05
CA ARG A 172 -5.82 -4.04 -4.03
C ARG A 172 -6.58 -4.23 -5.35
N SER A 173 -7.07 -3.15 -5.96
CA SER A 173 -7.89 -3.21 -7.16
C SER A 173 -7.16 -2.68 -8.39
N THR A 174 -7.07 -3.46 -9.45
CA THR A 174 -6.59 -3.02 -10.77
C THR A 174 -7.66 -2.28 -11.58
N HIS A 175 -8.93 -2.32 -11.13
CA HIS A 175 -10.04 -1.66 -11.78
C HIS A 175 -10.14 -0.17 -11.38
N PHE A 176 -10.88 0.62 -12.16
CA PHE A 176 -11.22 2.02 -11.81
C PHE A 176 -12.00 2.11 -10.50
N ASN A 177 -12.92 1.17 -10.28
CA ASN A 177 -13.62 1.07 -9.01
C ASN A 177 -12.71 0.39 -7.98
N VAL A 178 -12.08 1.18 -7.11
CA VAL A 178 -11.18 0.70 -6.05
C VAL A 178 -11.89 -0.18 -5.01
N LEU A 179 -13.22 -0.07 -4.91
CA LEU A 179 -14.03 -0.86 -3.98
C LEU A 179 -14.57 -2.17 -4.62
N LYS A 180 -14.27 -2.43 -5.91
CA LYS A 180 -14.70 -3.68 -6.55
C LYS A 180 -14.17 -4.87 -5.77
N ASN A 181 -15.04 -5.86 -5.52
CA ASN A 181 -14.73 -7.09 -4.78
C ASN A 181 -14.22 -6.88 -3.34
N ILE A 182 -14.43 -5.71 -2.74
CA ILE A 182 -13.94 -5.43 -1.37
C ILE A 182 -14.63 -6.34 -0.33
N SER A 183 -15.90 -6.66 -0.56
CA SER A 183 -16.69 -7.55 0.30
C SER A 183 -16.17 -9.00 0.33
N LEU A 184 -15.44 -9.42 -0.71
CA LEU A 184 -14.84 -10.75 -0.78
C LEU A 184 -13.56 -10.85 0.07
N ASN A 185 -12.87 -9.74 0.33
CA ASN A 185 -11.69 -9.69 1.18
C ASN A 185 -11.99 -8.93 2.49
N LYS A 186 -12.77 -9.53 3.37
CA LYS A 186 -13.12 -8.95 4.67
C LYS A 186 -11.91 -8.72 5.56
N LYS A 187 -10.90 -9.60 5.49
CA LYS A 187 -9.67 -9.47 6.29
C LYS A 187 -8.90 -8.20 5.93
N PHE A 188 -8.83 -7.85 4.65
CA PHE A 188 -8.23 -6.59 4.22
C PHE A 188 -8.92 -5.38 4.89
N ILE A 189 -10.26 -5.36 4.92
CA ILE A 189 -11.03 -4.27 5.54
C ILE A 189 -10.73 -4.20 7.04
N TYR A 190 -10.77 -5.35 7.73
CA TYR A 190 -10.50 -5.39 9.17
C TYR A 190 -9.09 -4.93 9.51
N VAL A 191 -8.08 -5.40 8.75
CA VAL A 191 -6.68 -5.02 8.98
C VAL A 191 -6.46 -3.54 8.70
N MET A 192 -6.86 -3.03 7.54
CA MET A 192 -6.70 -1.61 7.21
C MET A 192 -7.50 -0.71 8.14
N GLY A 193 -8.71 -1.14 8.54
CA GLY A 193 -9.50 -0.45 9.55
C GLY A 193 -8.84 -0.44 10.92
N SER A 194 -8.26 -1.55 11.36
CA SER A 194 -7.53 -1.60 12.63
C SER A 194 -6.30 -0.70 12.64
N ILE A 195 -5.54 -0.66 11.54
CA ILE A 195 -4.41 0.28 11.38
C ILE A 195 -4.91 1.73 11.50
N ALA A 196 -6.02 2.07 10.82
CA ALA A 196 -6.59 3.42 10.88
C ALA A 196 -7.04 3.81 12.30
N ILE A 197 -7.68 2.89 13.03
CA ILE A 197 -8.10 3.11 14.42
C ILE A 197 -6.88 3.29 15.32
N VAL A 198 -5.91 2.38 15.26
CA VAL A 198 -4.69 2.46 16.07
C VAL A 198 -3.93 3.75 15.75
N GLN A 199 -3.81 4.13 14.48
CA GLN A 199 -3.19 5.40 14.09
C GLN A 199 -3.91 6.60 14.69
N SER A 200 -5.25 6.63 14.68
CA SER A 200 -6.01 7.70 15.32
C SER A 200 -5.75 7.79 16.82
N LEU A 201 -5.65 6.64 17.49
CA LEU A 201 -5.30 6.58 18.92
C LEU A 201 -3.86 7.05 19.16
N LEU A 202 -2.90 6.65 18.33
CA LEU A 202 -1.51 7.08 18.45
C LEU A 202 -1.34 8.59 18.28
N ILE A 203 -2.09 9.22 17.39
CA ILE A 203 -2.08 10.67 17.22
C ILE A 203 -2.57 11.37 18.49
N GLN A 204 -3.61 10.87 19.13
CA GLN A 204 -4.21 11.52 20.29
C GLN A 204 -3.50 11.18 21.60
N PHE A 205 -2.99 9.97 21.75
CA PHE A 205 -2.46 9.44 23.01
C PHE A 205 -0.99 9.03 22.97
N GLY A 206 -0.33 9.04 21.79
CA GLY A 206 1.04 8.59 21.61
C GLY A 206 2.09 9.47 22.33
N GLY A 207 1.78 10.78 22.46
CA GLY A 207 2.58 11.71 23.24
C GLY A 207 4.08 11.65 22.94
N LYS A 208 4.90 11.65 23.99
CA LYS A 208 6.36 11.65 23.87
C LYS A 208 6.93 10.39 23.18
N VAL A 209 6.26 9.23 23.27
CA VAL A 209 6.76 7.98 22.68
C VAL A 209 6.74 8.06 21.17
N PHE A 210 5.65 8.55 20.59
CA PHE A 210 5.50 8.74 19.15
C PHE A 210 5.85 10.14 18.66
N SER A 211 6.25 11.04 19.59
CA SER A 211 6.47 12.45 19.27
C SER A 211 5.27 13.07 18.55
N THR A 212 4.06 12.75 19.04
CA THR A 212 2.79 13.27 18.55
C THR A 212 2.16 14.18 19.60
N VAL A 213 1.43 15.19 19.13
CA VAL A 213 0.58 16.03 19.95
C VAL A 213 -0.87 15.85 19.57
N PRO A 214 -1.82 15.89 20.54
CA PRO A 214 -3.23 15.80 20.23
C PRO A 214 -3.62 16.83 19.17
N MET A 215 -4.26 16.36 18.12
CA MET A 215 -4.67 17.20 16.99
C MET A 215 -6.17 17.40 17.02
N ASP A 216 -6.61 18.63 16.79
CA ASP A 216 -8.04 18.93 16.71
C ASP A 216 -8.69 18.30 15.47
N LEU A 217 -10.01 18.12 15.54
CA LEU A 217 -10.78 17.45 14.50
C LEU A 217 -10.61 18.12 13.12
N LYS A 218 -10.46 19.43 13.09
CA LYS A 218 -10.28 20.17 11.83
C LYS A 218 -9.02 19.72 11.10
N HIS A 219 -7.86 19.76 11.76
CA HIS A 219 -6.59 19.34 11.17
C HIS A 219 -6.57 17.84 10.84
N PHE A 220 -7.20 17.02 11.69
CA PHE A 220 -7.33 15.58 11.41
C PHE A 220 -8.10 15.31 10.12
N PHE A 221 -9.27 15.95 9.92
CA PHE A 221 -10.04 15.77 8.69
C PHE A 221 -9.37 16.41 7.48
N MET A 222 -8.60 17.49 7.64
CA MET A 222 -7.80 18.06 6.57
C MET A 222 -6.67 17.11 6.13
N ALA A 223 -6.00 16.46 7.08
CA ALA A 223 -5.00 15.43 6.78
C ALA A 223 -5.62 14.24 6.04
N LEU A 224 -6.80 13.76 6.48
CA LEU A 224 -7.54 12.71 5.81
C LEU A 224 -7.95 13.10 4.38
N ALA A 225 -8.49 14.29 4.19
CA ALA A 225 -8.90 14.79 2.87
C ALA A 225 -7.70 14.88 1.91
N LEU A 226 -6.57 15.42 2.40
CA LEU A 226 -5.32 15.48 1.62
C LEU A 226 -4.81 14.08 1.28
N SER A 227 -4.86 13.14 2.23
CA SER A 227 -4.46 11.74 2.02
C SER A 227 -5.33 11.04 0.99
N ALA A 228 -6.64 11.32 0.96
CA ALA A 228 -7.58 10.69 0.04
C ALA A 228 -7.34 11.09 -1.43
N VAL A 229 -6.60 12.17 -1.69
CA VAL A 229 -6.24 12.61 -3.06
C VAL A 229 -5.47 11.56 -3.82
N ILE A 230 -4.78 10.63 -3.15
CA ILE A 230 -4.09 9.51 -3.81
C ILE A 230 -5.05 8.60 -4.61
N ILE A 231 -6.33 8.54 -4.21
CA ILE A 231 -7.32 7.69 -4.89
C ILE A 231 -7.61 8.22 -6.30
N PRO A 232 -8.08 9.47 -6.50
CA PRO A 232 -8.31 10.00 -7.84
C PRO A 232 -7.03 10.09 -8.69
N LEU A 233 -5.87 10.33 -8.08
CA LEU A 233 -4.59 10.31 -8.81
C LEU A 233 -4.28 8.94 -9.41
N ASP A 234 -4.49 7.86 -8.65
CA ASP A 234 -4.28 6.51 -9.17
C ASP A 234 -5.34 6.12 -10.23
N ILE A 235 -6.60 6.56 -10.06
CA ILE A 235 -7.64 6.37 -11.08
C ILE A 235 -7.22 7.07 -12.39
N PHE A 236 -6.70 8.29 -12.32
CA PHE A 236 -6.19 9.02 -13.48
C PHE A 236 -5.00 8.31 -14.12
N ARG A 237 -4.06 7.80 -13.32
CA ARG A 237 -2.94 6.97 -13.82
C ARG A 237 -3.46 5.73 -14.57
N LYS A 238 -4.43 5.00 -13.99
CA LYS A 238 -5.05 3.82 -14.64
C LYS A 238 -5.71 4.20 -15.97
N TRP A 239 -6.35 5.35 -16.02
CA TRP A 239 -6.98 5.86 -17.25
C TRP A 239 -5.94 6.14 -18.35
N ILE A 240 -4.82 6.80 -18.02
CA ILE A 240 -3.72 7.04 -18.96
C ILE A 240 -3.14 5.73 -19.49
N ILE A 241 -2.93 4.73 -18.62
CA ILE A 241 -2.39 3.44 -19.03
C ILE A 241 -3.34 2.71 -19.98
N ASN A 242 -4.65 2.75 -19.71
CA ASN A 242 -5.64 2.12 -20.58
C ASN A 242 -5.70 2.80 -21.95
N LEU A 243 -5.61 4.12 -22.03
CA LEU A 243 -5.52 4.84 -23.31
C LEU A 243 -4.27 4.42 -24.12
N LYS A 244 -3.14 4.23 -23.43
CA LYS A 244 -1.87 3.82 -24.07
C LYS A 244 -1.91 2.39 -24.59
N ASN A 245 -2.69 1.52 -23.94
CA ASN A 245 -2.82 0.11 -24.31
C ASN A 245 -3.99 -0.17 -25.30
N GLY A 246 -4.65 0.87 -25.80
CA GLY A 246 -5.73 0.75 -26.79
C GLY A 246 -6.98 0.05 -26.27
N LYS A 247 -7.24 0.12 -24.95
CA LYS A 247 -8.40 -0.45 -24.28
C LYS A 247 -9.32 0.64 -23.75
#